data_4a910fcbba4c489a69aaa49763fc4bee
#
_entry.id   4a910fcbba4c489a69aaa49763fc4bee
#
_cell.length_a   1.000
_cell.length_b   1.000
_cell.length_c   1.000
_cell.angle_alpha   90.00
_cell.angle_beta   90.00
_cell.angle_gamma   90.00
#
_symmetry.space_group_name_H-M   'P 1'
#
loop_
_entity.id
_entity.type
_entity.pdbx_description
1 polymer ?
#
loop_
_entity_poly.entity_id
_entity_poly.type
_entity_poly.pdbx_seq_one_letter_code
_entity_poly.pdbx_strand_id
1 'polypeptide(L)'
;MEEGIPFVIEGKQVFLPFIGYLLSKENERELAPVHLISFLTQKMLLMAIYERWNEVKVSDAAKRIGVSTKSASRCFDELEYLNIDVLGMKGKSRVINIPDDRKQLWQQIERVLRNPVIRRFVLREDIKIEKKAGISALCEYSLLSDNAYPTYAVTKKELKASGVKEEKQASELEEIGCVVLELGYFTDFLGKGLQDPLSVVLSLTEEEQEEERVDISINEMLEEYVWSRD
;
A
#
# COMPACT_ATOMS: atom_id res chain seq x y z
N MET A 1 -56.78 8.19 10.80
CA MET A 1 -55.66 7.44 10.21
C MET A 1 -55.23 8.21 8.99
N GLU A 2 -54.06 8.87 9.07
CA GLU A 2 -53.49 9.54 7.91
C GLU A 2 -53.01 8.45 6.96
N GLU A 3 -53.66 8.32 5.79
CA GLU A 3 -53.21 7.45 4.72
C GLU A 3 -51.93 8.05 4.12
N GLY A 4 -50.76 7.49 4.49
CA GLY A 4 -49.51 7.90 3.91
C GLY A 4 -49.47 7.62 2.41
N ILE A 5 -49.06 8.60 1.61
CA ILE A 5 -48.93 8.47 0.16
C ILE A 5 -47.71 7.56 -0.15
N PRO A 6 -47.89 6.48 -0.93
CA PRO A 6 -46.75 5.64 -1.33
C PRO A 6 -45.80 6.44 -2.23
N PHE A 7 -44.49 6.30 -2.02
CA PHE A 7 -43.48 6.92 -2.86
C PHE A 7 -42.28 6.02 -3.06
N VAL A 8 -41.61 6.21 -4.16
CA VAL A 8 -40.32 5.57 -4.47
C VAL A 8 -39.32 6.67 -4.83
N ILE A 9 -38.22 6.70 -4.12
CA ILE A 9 -37.08 7.53 -4.50
C ILE A 9 -35.99 6.58 -4.99
N GLU A 10 -35.74 6.62 -6.27
CA GLU A 10 -34.79 5.73 -6.93
C GLU A 10 -33.41 5.82 -6.25
N GLY A 11 -32.90 4.67 -5.87
CA GLY A 11 -31.61 4.56 -5.17
C GLY A 11 -31.61 4.99 -3.70
N LYS A 12 -32.74 5.44 -3.11
CA LYS A 12 -32.81 5.93 -1.72
C LYS A 12 -33.84 5.25 -0.85
N GLN A 13 -35.10 5.29 -1.24
CA GLN A 13 -36.17 4.88 -0.34
C GLN A 13 -37.44 4.42 -1.09
N VAL A 14 -38.10 3.39 -0.55
CA VAL A 14 -39.42 2.93 -0.97
C VAL A 14 -40.34 2.96 0.24
N PHE A 15 -41.45 3.65 0.16
CA PHE A 15 -42.50 3.67 1.16
C PHE A 15 -43.82 3.16 0.61
N LEU A 16 -44.28 2.03 1.14
CA LEU A 16 -45.50 1.35 0.73
C LEU A 16 -46.37 1.13 1.99
N PRO A 17 -47.20 2.10 2.40
CA PRO A 17 -47.92 2.06 3.68
C PRO A 17 -48.93 0.91 3.78
N PHE A 18 -49.45 0.45 2.65
CA PHE A 18 -50.41 -0.68 2.59
C PHE A 18 -49.75 -2.06 2.82
N ILE A 19 -48.43 -2.15 2.76
CA ILE A 19 -47.69 -3.40 3.05
C ILE A 19 -47.01 -3.29 4.43
N GLY A 20 -47.02 -2.11 5.08
CA GLY A 20 -46.32 -1.88 6.35
C GLY A 20 -44.80 -1.89 6.24
N TYR A 21 -44.27 -1.77 5.03
CA TYR A 21 -42.84 -1.85 4.76
C TYR A 21 -42.23 -0.47 4.49
N LEU A 22 -41.23 -0.11 5.26
CA LEU A 22 -40.30 0.97 4.94
C LEU A 22 -38.96 0.34 4.58
N LEU A 23 -38.61 0.32 3.32
CA LEU A 23 -37.29 -0.05 2.85
C LEU A 23 -36.48 1.24 2.73
N SER A 24 -35.63 1.52 3.70
CA SER A 24 -34.61 2.55 3.58
C SER A 24 -33.24 1.91 3.43
N LYS A 25 -32.45 2.40 2.49
CA LYS A 25 -31.04 1.99 2.29
C LYS A 25 -30.10 2.49 3.41
N GLU A 26 -30.62 2.92 4.56
CA GLU A 26 -29.80 3.50 5.64
C GLU A 26 -28.76 2.54 6.22
N ASN A 27 -28.77 1.26 5.89
CA ASN A 27 -27.77 0.28 6.36
C ASN A 27 -26.80 -0.24 5.31
N GLU A 28 -26.97 0.07 4.02
CA GLU A 28 -25.87 -0.11 3.09
C GLU A 28 -24.92 1.06 3.27
N ARG A 29 -23.80 0.83 3.93
CA ARG A 29 -22.66 1.74 3.88
C ARG A 29 -22.32 1.90 2.41
N GLU A 30 -22.69 3.03 1.80
CA GLU A 30 -22.08 3.46 0.54
C GLU A 30 -20.61 3.66 0.84
N LEU A 31 -19.81 2.66 0.47
CA LEU A 31 -18.36 2.79 0.50
C LEU A 31 -18.03 3.89 -0.51
N ALA A 32 -17.35 4.94 -0.06
CA ALA A 32 -16.90 6.00 -0.97
C ALA A 32 -16.09 5.36 -2.11
N PRO A 33 -16.28 5.79 -3.38
CA PRO A 33 -15.55 5.22 -4.50
C PRO A 33 -14.05 5.36 -4.26
N VAL A 34 -13.39 4.23 -4.04
CA VAL A 34 -11.93 4.17 -3.82
C VAL A 34 -11.32 3.74 -5.14
N HIS A 35 -10.58 4.64 -5.77
CA HIS A 35 -9.86 4.32 -7.01
C HIS A 35 -8.51 3.67 -6.73
N LEU A 36 -7.90 3.96 -5.56
CA LEU A 36 -6.62 3.45 -5.11
C LEU A 36 -6.71 3.02 -3.65
N ILE A 37 -6.02 1.96 -3.33
CA ILE A 37 -5.93 1.40 -1.98
C ILE A 37 -5.30 2.40 -0.98
N SER A 38 -5.71 2.38 0.29
CA SER A 38 -5.05 3.20 1.31
C SER A 38 -3.67 2.65 1.69
N PHE A 39 -2.76 3.50 2.17
CA PHE A 39 -1.43 3.06 2.59
C PHE A 39 -1.44 1.97 3.65
N LEU A 40 -2.41 2.00 4.57
CA LEU A 40 -2.53 0.97 5.59
C LEU A 40 -2.98 -0.37 5.01
N THR A 41 -3.97 -0.35 4.13
CA THR A 41 -4.48 -1.55 3.46
C THR A 41 -3.41 -2.11 2.52
N GLN A 42 -2.70 -1.26 1.78
CA GLN A 42 -1.58 -1.67 0.95
C GLN A 42 -0.48 -2.34 1.77
N LYS A 43 -0.04 -1.71 2.87
CA LYS A 43 0.93 -2.32 3.79
C LYS A 43 0.46 -3.69 4.29
N MET A 44 -0.81 -3.82 4.67
CA MET A 44 -1.38 -5.09 5.13
C MET A 44 -1.37 -6.14 4.02
N LEU A 45 -1.77 -5.75 2.81
CA LEU A 45 -1.81 -6.67 1.65
C LEU A 45 -0.41 -7.15 1.26
N LEU A 46 0.57 -6.25 1.21
CA LEU A 46 1.95 -6.63 0.93
C LEU A 46 2.52 -7.56 2.01
N MET A 47 2.28 -7.28 3.30
CA MET A 47 2.64 -8.21 4.36
C MET A 47 1.98 -9.57 4.18
N ALA A 48 0.70 -9.60 3.81
CA ALA A 48 -0.01 -10.85 3.57
C ALA A 48 0.63 -11.64 2.42
N ILE A 49 1.07 -10.99 1.35
CA ILE A 49 1.78 -11.62 0.22
C ILE A 49 3.12 -12.21 0.67
N TYR A 50 3.92 -11.46 1.44
CA TYR A 50 5.23 -11.93 1.91
C TYR A 50 5.12 -13.09 2.90
N GLU A 51 4.18 -13.00 3.85
CA GLU A 51 3.97 -14.00 4.89
C GLU A 51 3.02 -15.13 4.45
N ARG A 52 2.54 -15.11 3.21
CA ARG A 52 1.60 -16.12 2.66
C ARG A 52 0.42 -16.36 3.58
N TRP A 53 -0.29 -15.28 3.91
CA TRP A 53 -1.41 -15.40 4.84
C TRP A 53 -2.47 -16.39 4.33
N ASN A 54 -2.79 -17.36 5.18
CA ASN A 54 -3.85 -18.33 4.95
C ASN A 54 -4.78 -18.33 6.15
N GLU A 55 -6.08 -18.14 5.91
CA GLU A 55 -7.13 -18.08 6.92
C GLU A 55 -6.89 -17.03 8.04
N VAL A 56 -6.16 -15.95 7.74
CA VAL A 56 -5.85 -14.91 8.72
C VAL A 56 -7.05 -14.04 8.97
N LYS A 57 -7.57 -14.07 10.21
CA LYS A 57 -8.74 -13.28 10.64
C LYS A 57 -8.37 -11.81 10.83
N VAL A 58 -9.40 -10.93 10.81
CA VAL A 58 -9.26 -9.48 11.08
C VAL A 58 -8.48 -9.19 12.36
N SER A 59 -8.75 -9.92 13.47
CA SER A 59 -8.04 -9.73 14.73
C SER A 59 -6.56 -10.06 14.67
N ASP A 60 -6.19 -11.08 13.90
CA ASP A 60 -4.82 -11.54 13.78
C ASP A 60 -4.05 -10.66 12.80
N ALA A 61 -4.69 -10.23 11.72
CA ALA A 61 -4.17 -9.19 10.82
C ALA A 61 -3.86 -7.91 11.60
N ALA A 62 -4.80 -7.45 12.45
CA ALA A 62 -4.61 -6.26 13.29
C ALA A 62 -3.36 -6.35 14.17
N LYS A 63 -3.12 -7.50 14.80
CA LYS A 63 -1.93 -7.74 15.62
C LYS A 63 -0.64 -7.70 14.79
N ARG A 64 -0.64 -8.37 13.62
CA ARG A 64 0.54 -8.46 12.75
C ARG A 64 0.98 -7.10 12.23
N ILE A 65 0.03 -6.25 11.81
CA ILE A 65 0.35 -4.90 11.30
C ILE A 65 0.42 -3.81 12.39
N GLY A 66 0.17 -4.18 13.68
CA GLY A 66 0.29 -3.27 14.81
C GLY A 66 -0.80 -2.19 14.88
N VAL A 67 -2.05 -2.51 14.54
CA VAL A 67 -3.18 -1.56 14.55
C VAL A 67 -4.38 -2.08 15.33
N SER A 68 -5.41 -1.23 15.51
CA SER A 68 -6.67 -1.64 16.11
C SER A 68 -7.44 -2.59 15.18
N THR A 69 -8.24 -3.51 15.78
CA THR A 69 -9.14 -4.38 15.00
C THR A 69 -10.10 -3.59 14.12
N LYS A 70 -10.53 -2.39 14.57
CA LYS A 70 -11.38 -1.49 13.78
C LYS A 70 -10.65 -0.99 12.52
N SER A 71 -9.37 -0.66 12.63
CA SER A 71 -8.56 -0.24 11.48
C SER A 71 -8.35 -1.40 10.51
N ALA A 72 -8.02 -2.60 11.01
CA ALA A 72 -7.89 -3.78 10.19
C ALA A 72 -9.22 -4.15 9.48
N SER A 73 -10.36 -4.05 10.19
CA SER A 73 -11.67 -4.28 9.56
C SER A 73 -11.93 -3.35 8.39
N ARG A 74 -11.53 -2.07 8.49
CA ARG A 74 -11.64 -1.12 7.37
C ARG A 74 -10.74 -1.50 6.18
N CYS A 75 -9.56 -2.08 6.46
CA CYS A 75 -8.72 -2.61 5.39
C CYS A 75 -9.41 -3.77 4.65
N PHE A 76 -10.08 -4.67 5.38
CA PHE A 76 -10.86 -5.74 4.76
C PHE A 76 -12.04 -5.18 3.96
N ASP A 77 -12.74 -4.17 4.47
CA ASP A 77 -13.83 -3.49 3.76
C ASP A 77 -13.33 -2.86 2.45
N GLU A 78 -12.12 -2.30 2.45
CA GLU A 78 -11.48 -1.69 1.28
C GLU A 78 -11.07 -2.75 0.25
N LEU A 79 -10.50 -3.87 0.67
CA LEU A 79 -10.18 -5.00 -0.23
C LEU A 79 -11.43 -5.58 -0.87
N GLU A 80 -12.53 -5.71 -0.10
CA GLU A 80 -13.82 -6.17 -0.59
C GLU A 80 -14.41 -5.20 -1.62
N TYR A 81 -14.36 -3.90 -1.32
CA TYR A 81 -14.82 -2.85 -2.23
C TYR A 81 -14.07 -2.84 -3.56
N LEU A 82 -12.74 -3.01 -3.52
CA LEU A 82 -11.87 -3.07 -4.69
C LEU A 82 -11.98 -4.41 -5.44
N ASN A 83 -12.78 -5.34 -4.91
CA ASN A 83 -12.98 -6.68 -5.49
C ASN A 83 -11.66 -7.44 -5.69
N ILE A 84 -10.76 -7.32 -4.70
CA ILE A 84 -9.49 -8.07 -4.69
C ILE A 84 -9.76 -9.47 -4.15
N ASP A 85 -9.46 -10.49 -4.95
CA ASP A 85 -9.77 -11.88 -4.66
C ASP A 85 -8.77 -12.52 -3.66
N VAL A 86 -8.74 -11.97 -2.46
CA VAL A 86 -7.96 -12.48 -1.33
C VAL A 86 -8.82 -12.69 -0.08
N LEU A 87 -10.10 -12.34 -0.15
CA LEU A 87 -10.99 -12.44 0.99
C LEU A 87 -11.82 -13.73 0.95
N GLY A 88 -11.92 -14.37 2.10
CA GLY A 88 -12.75 -15.55 2.31
C GLY A 88 -13.50 -15.52 3.63
N MET A 89 -14.24 -16.58 3.90
CA MET A 89 -14.97 -16.78 5.15
C MET A 89 -14.51 -18.04 5.87
N LYS A 90 -14.22 -17.93 7.16
CA LYS A 90 -14.01 -19.08 8.06
C LYS A 90 -15.06 -19.05 9.16
N GLY A 91 -16.12 -19.82 8.98
CA GLY A 91 -17.32 -19.75 9.82
C GLY A 91 -17.99 -18.38 9.66
N LYS A 92 -18.07 -17.58 10.75
CA LYS A 92 -18.63 -16.22 10.74
C LYS A 92 -17.58 -15.12 10.59
N SER A 93 -16.31 -15.47 10.41
CA SER A 93 -15.21 -14.51 10.38
C SER A 93 -14.68 -14.33 8.97
N ARG A 94 -14.47 -13.09 8.56
CA ARG A 94 -13.71 -12.78 7.34
C ARG A 94 -12.24 -13.14 7.55
N VAL A 95 -11.61 -13.67 6.51
CA VAL A 95 -10.20 -14.06 6.49
C VAL A 95 -9.52 -13.59 5.22
N ILE A 96 -8.21 -13.38 5.28
CA ILE A 96 -7.35 -13.21 4.11
C ILE A 96 -6.70 -14.55 3.78
N ASN A 97 -6.76 -14.90 2.50
CA ASN A 97 -6.08 -16.04 1.89
C ASN A 97 -5.29 -15.55 0.68
N ILE A 98 -4.00 -15.65 0.75
CA ILE A 98 -3.15 -15.32 -0.40
C ILE A 98 -3.03 -16.58 -1.28
N PRO A 99 -3.31 -16.49 -2.58
CA PRO A 99 -3.18 -17.61 -3.49
C PRO A 99 -1.71 -18.03 -3.66
N ASP A 100 -1.49 -19.29 -4.06
CA ASP A 100 -0.14 -19.81 -4.30
C ASP A 100 0.56 -19.05 -5.43
N ASP A 101 -0.16 -18.71 -6.48
CA ASP A 101 0.35 -17.84 -7.56
C ASP A 101 0.28 -16.35 -7.15
N ARG A 102 1.29 -15.94 -6.36
CA ARG A 102 1.43 -14.55 -5.90
C ARG A 102 1.79 -13.59 -7.02
N LYS A 103 2.44 -14.09 -8.07
CA LYS A 103 2.81 -13.28 -9.24
C LYS A 103 1.56 -12.89 -10.03
N GLN A 104 0.63 -13.83 -10.23
CA GLN A 104 -0.66 -13.53 -10.84
C GLN A 104 -1.48 -12.56 -9.97
N LEU A 105 -1.50 -12.76 -8.65
CA LEU A 105 -2.16 -11.82 -7.74
C LEU A 105 -1.57 -10.41 -7.89
N TRP A 106 -0.25 -10.26 -7.91
CA TRP A 106 0.43 -8.98 -8.09
C TRP A 106 -0.04 -8.27 -9.35
N GLN A 107 -0.02 -8.94 -10.50
CA GLN A 107 -0.48 -8.39 -11.77
C GLN A 107 -1.94 -7.91 -11.75
N GLN A 108 -2.80 -8.58 -10.97
CA GLN A 108 -4.20 -8.20 -10.83
C GLN A 108 -4.39 -6.95 -9.97
N ILE A 109 -3.59 -6.80 -8.90
CA ILE A 109 -3.75 -5.72 -7.93
C ILE A 109 -2.93 -4.47 -8.25
N GLU A 110 -1.89 -4.58 -9.08
CA GLU A 110 -0.95 -3.48 -9.37
C GLU A 110 -1.64 -2.16 -9.74
N ARG A 111 -2.71 -2.25 -10.53
CA ARG A 111 -3.49 -1.08 -10.96
C ARG A 111 -4.20 -0.31 -9.85
N VAL A 112 -4.43 -0.94 -8.70
CA VAL A 112 -5.09 -0.33 -7.54
C VAL A 112 -4.11 0.05 -6.44
N LEU A 113 -2.85 -0.36 -6.57
CA LEU A 113 -1.77 0.03 -5.67
C LEU A 113 -1.36 1.47 -5.95
N ARG A 114 -0.84 2.13 -4.94
CA ARG A 114 -0.33 3.50 -5.04
C ARG A 114 1.16 3.55 -4.82
N ASN A 115 1.80 4.53 -5.42
CA ASN A 115 3.17 4.87 -5.08
C ASN A 115 3.26 5.20 -3.57
N PRO A 116 4.10 4.52 -2.80
CA PRO A 116 4.26 4.78 -1.38
C PRO A 116 4.93 6.13 -1.07
N VAL A 117 5.57 6.76 -2.06
CA VAL A 117 6.25 8.05 -1.91
C VAL A 117 5.23 9.19 -1.83
N ILE A 118 5.20 9.89 -0.71
CA ILE A 118 4.37 11.09 -0.51
C ILE A 118 5.09 12.31 -1.05
N ARG A 119 6.40 12.42 -0.75
CA ARG A 119 7.26 13.52 -1.19
C ARG A 119 8.68 13.04 -1.44
N ARG A 120 9.38 13.66 -2.39
CA ARG A 120 10.79 13.45 -2.69
C ARG A 120 11.55 14.74 -2.44
N PHE A 121 12.60 14.66 -1.67
CA PHE A 121 13.50 15.79 -1.37
C PHE A 121 14.88 15.49 -1.90
N VAL A 122 15.59 16.53 -2.30
CA VAL A 122 17.00 16.47 -2.64
C VAL A 122 17.75 17.35 -1.65
N LEU A 123 18.79 16.81 -1.04
CA LEU A 123 19.62 17.50 -0.07
C LEU A 123 21.04 17.63 -0.60
N ARG A 124 21.71 18.73 -0.25
CA ARG A 124 23.13 18.95 -0.60
C ARG A 124 24.07 18.06 0.19
N GLU A 125 23.70 17.74 1.43
CA GLU A 125 24.50 16.92 2.32
C GLU A 125 23.91 15.51 2.44
N ASP A 126 24.78 14.51 2.52
CA ASP A 126 24.37 13.15 2.86
C ASP A 126 24.09 13.05 4.35
N ILE A 127 22.80 12.91 4.70
CA ILE A 127 22.34 12.83 6.10
C ILE A 127 22.47 11.43 6.72
N LYS A 128 22.96 10.44 5.97
CA LYS A 128 23.26 9.07 6.42
C LYS A 128 22.16 8.41 7.24
N ILE A 129 20.98 8.28 6.66
CA ILE A 129 19.87 7.54 7.26
C ILE A 129 20.08 6.04 7.03
N GLU A 130 19.80 5.21 8.06
CA GLU A 130 19.94 3.75 7.96
C GLU A 130 18.94 3.08 7.01
N LYS A 131 17.84 3.77 6.66
CA LYS A 131 16.76 3.22 5.83
C LYS A 131 16.96 3.57 4.38
N LYS A 132 17.41 2.62 3.56
CA LYS A 132 17.49 2.78 2.10
C LYS A 132 16.16 2.52 1.40
N ALA A 133 15.89 3.26 0.33
CA ALA A 133 14.67 3.16 -0.48
C ALA A 133 14.95 3.37 -1.97
N GLY A 134 13.94 3.14 -2.82
CA GLY A 134 14.04 3.34 -4.25
C GLY A 134 15.25 2.63 -4.86
N ILE A 135 15.99 3.32 -5.72
CA ILE A 135 17.17 2.75 -6.40
C ILE A 135 18.22 2.23 -5.42
N SER A 136 18.52 2.97 -4.32
CA SER A 136 19.52 2.50 -3.35
C SER A 136 19.10 1.23 -2.62
N ALA A 137 17.80 0.98 -2.43
CA ALA A 137 17.33 -0.29 -1.91
C ALA A 137 17.39 -1.39 -3.00
N LEU A 138 17.05 -1.08 -4.24
CA LEU A 138 17.18 -2.03 -5.37
C LEU A 138 18.63 -2.51 -5.54
N CYS A 139 19.60 -1.61 -5.42
CA CYS A 139 21.02 -1.95 -5.50
C CYS A 139 21.48 -2.90 -4.40
N GLU A 140 20.88 -2.85 -3.21
CA GLU A 140 21.16 -3.82 -2.14
C GLU A 140 20.52 -5.20 -2.37
N TYR A 141 19.49 -5.26 -3.21
CA TYR A 141 18.82 -6.51 -3.59
C TYR A 141 19.37 -7.15 -4.88
N SER A 142 20.15 -6.41 -5.65
CA SER A 142 20.61 -6.83 -6.98
C SER A 142 22.10 -6.49 -7.19
N LEU A 143 22.60 -6.78 -8.38
CA LEU A 143 23.95 -6.39 -8.80
C LEU A 143 24.01 -4.99 -9.43
N LEU A 144 22.93 -4.22 -9.37
CA LEU A 144 22.90 -2.86 -9.88
C LEU A 144 23.83 -1.97 -9.04
N SER A 145 24.64 -1.17 -9.71
CA SER A 145 25.46 -0.16 -9.03
C SER A 145 24.59 1.00 -8.58
N ASP A 146 24.77 1.45 -7.32
CA ASP A 146 24.03 2.59 -6.79
C ASP A 146 24.38 3.89 -7.54
N ASN A 147 23.49 4.86 -7.45
CA ASN A 147 23.68 6.19 -8.00
C ASN A 147 24.83 6.92 -7.29
N ALA A 148 25.28 8.03 -7.85
CA ALA A 148 26.29 8.89 -7.24
C ALA A 148 25.89 9.41 -5.85
N TYR A 149 24.62 9.39 -5.52
CA TYR A 149 24.04 9.83 -4.25
C TYR A 149 23.00 8.82 -3.75
N PRO A 150 22.98 8.50 -2.44
CA PRO A 150 22.07 7.50 -1.89
C PRO A 150 20.63 8.03 -1.79
N THR A 151 19.68 7.09 -1.83
CA THR A 151 18.25 7.35 -1.61
C THR A 151 17.78 6.72 -0.30
N TYR A 152 17.25 7.54 0.59
CA TYR A 152 16.80 7.14 1.91
C TYR A 152 15.28 7.23 2.09
N ALA A 153 14.75 6.43 3.02
CA ALA A 153 13.35 6.48 3.43
C ALA A 153 13.20 7.19 4.78
N VAL A 154 12.18 8.04 4.88
CA VAL A 154 11.71 8.60 6.15
C VAL A 154 10.21 8.50 6.25
N THR A 155 9.70 8.32 7.46
CA THR A 155 8.29 8.53 7.74
C THR A 155 8.04 10.00 8.11
N LYS A 156 6.79 10.45 8.02
CA LYS A 156 6.40 11.81 8.41
C LYS A 156 6.86 12.18 9.83
N LYS A 157 6.85 11.21 10.75
CA LYS A 157 7.27 11.40 12.14
C LYS A 157 8.79 11.62 12.23
N GLU A 158 9.57 10.83 11.53
CA GLU A 158 11.03 10.93 11.49
C GLU A 158 11.46 12.21 10.81
N LEU A 159 10.82 12.59 9.71
CA LEU A 159 11.11 13.86 9.02
C LEU A 159 10.89 15.06 9.93
N LYS A 160 9.80 15.06 10.71
CA LYS A 160 9.55 16.12 11.70
C LYS A 160 10.59 16.15 12.82
N ALA A 161 11.09 14.99 13.25
CA ALA A 161 12.05 14.87 14.31
C ALA A 161 13.49 15.24 13.86
N SER A 162 13.83 15.00 12.60
CA SER A 162 15.17 15.29 12.04
C SER A 162 15.44 16.78 11.87
N GLY A 163 14.38 17.62 11.82
CA GLY A 163 14.52 19.04 11.52
C GLY A 163 14.97 19.36 10.09
N VAL A 164 15.06 18.36 9.24
CA VAL A 164 15.38 18.51 7.82
C VAL A 164 14.32 19.38 7.17
N LYS A 165 14.76 20.48 6.58
CA LYS A 165 13.92 21.37 5.77
C LYS A 165 14.13 21.04 4.31
N GLU A 166 13.04 21.09 3.56
CA GLU A 166 13.09 20.98 2.11
C GLU A 166 14.03 22.05 1.56
N GLU A 167 15.10 21.62 0.94
CA GLU A 167 15.96 22.52 0.16
C GLU A 167 15.35 22.70 -1.23
N LYS A 168 15.83 23.69 -1.98
CA LYS A 168 15.33 24.06 -3.31
C LYS A 168 15.26 22.86 -4.26
N GLN A 169 14.47 22.97 -5.33
CA GLN A 169 14.31 21.91 -6.35
C GLN A 169 15.66 21.39 -6.86
N ALA A 170 15.72 20.08 -7.15
CA ALA A 170 16.94 19.39 -7.60
C ALA A 170 17.65 20.11 -8.78
N SER A 171 16.86 20.74 -9.68
CA SER A 171 17.36 21.52 -10.82
C SER A 171 18.17 22.77 -10.43
N GLU A 172 18.11 23.22 -9.17
CA GLU A 172 18.80 24.39 -8.65
C GLU A 172 20.05 24.02 -7.81
N LEU A 173 20.33 22.72 -7.63
CA LEU A 173 21.49 22.25 -6.87
C LEU A 173 22.64 21.90 -7.83
N GLU A 174 23.78 22.50 -7.60
CA GLU A 174 25.02 22.15 -8.32
C GLU A 174 25.57 20.79 -7.88
N GLU A 175 25.32 20.40 -6.60
CA GLU A 175 25.76 19.14 -6.02
C GLU A 175 24.60 18.50 -5.23
N ILE A 176 24.40 17.19 -5.40
CA ILE A 176 23.41 16.40 -4.68
C ILE A 176 24.15 15.47 -3.70
N GLY A 177 23.86 15.58 -2.40
CA GLY A 177 24.39 14.70 -1.40
C GLY A 177 23.55 13.45 -1.19
N CYS A 178 22.22 13.58 -1.10
CA CYS A 178 21.30 12.44 -1.04
C CYS A 178 19.89 12.81 -1.50
N VAL A 179 19.08 11.78 -1.79
CA VAL A 179 17.64 11.86 -1.99
C VAL A 179 16.92 11.28 -0.77
N VAL A 180 15.85 11.93 -0.34
CA VAL A 180 15.03 11.46 0.78
C VAL A 180 13.59 11.30 0.32
N LEU A 181 13.04 10.12 0.50
CA LEU A 181 11.66 9.78 0.21
C LEU A 181 10.84 9.78 1.50
N GLU A 182 9.88 10.70 1.64
CA GLU A 182 8.85 10.59 2.67
C GLU A 182 7.84 9.54 2.23
N LEU A 183 7.79 8.42 2.98
CA LEU A 183 6.92 7.30 2.65
C LEU A 183 5.63 7.33 3.49
N GLY A 184 4.53 6.92 2.88
CA GLY A 184 3.24 6.69 3.55
C GLY A 184 3.29 5.54 4.55
N TYR A 185 4.16 4.57 4.29
CA TYR A 185 4.54 3.47 5.19
C TYR A 185 5.95 3.00 4.85
N PHE A 186 6.59 2.35 5.80
CA PHE A 186 7.86 1.65 5.60
C PHE A 186 7.73 0.23 6.15
N THR A 187 8.19 -0.75 5.38
CA THR A 187 8.23 -2.15 5.79
C THR A 187 9.64 -2.68 5.52
N ASP A 188 10.25 -3.21 6.56
CA ASP A 188 11.58 -3.85 6.52
C ASP A 188 11.42 -5.34 6.83
N PHE A 189 11.16 -6.16 5.80
CA PHE A 189 10.97 -7.59 5.96
C PHE A 189 12.25 -8.36 6.26
N LEU A 190 13.40 -7.78 5.90
CA LEU A 190 14.69 -8.46 6.05
C LEU A 190 15.45 -8.01 7.28
N GLY A 191 14.97 -6.98 8.00
CA GLY A 191 15.67 -6.41 9.17
C GLY A 191 16.98 -5.72 8.81
N LYS A 192 17.14 -5.27 7.56
CA LYS A 192 18.37 -4.66 7.03
C LYS A 192 18.26 -3.14 6.85
N GLY A 193 17.15 -2.53 7.26
CA GLY A 193 16.88 -1.13 6.97
C GLY A 193 16.55 -0.87 5.48
N LEU A 194 16.08 -1.88 4.75
CA LEU A 194 15.75 -1.76 3.34
C LEU A 194 14.23 -1.68 3.15
N GLN A 195 13.78 -0.80 2.26
CA GLN A 195 12.41 -0.81 1.78
C GLN A 195 12.11 -2.17 1.14
N ASP A 196 10.94 -2.74 1.41
CA ASP A 196 10.58 -4.05 0.87
C ASP A 196 10.50 -4.05 -0.68
N PRO A 197 10.82 -5.19 -1.34
CA PRO A 197 10.93 -5.27 -2.81
C PRO A 197 9.70 -4.77 -3.57
N LEU A 198 8.48 -5.13 -3.16
CA LEU A 198 7.27 -4.68 -3.84
C LEU A 198 7.05 -3.17 -3.69
N SER A 199 7.36 -2.61 -2.52
CA SER A 199 7.32 -1.16 -2.31
C SER A 199 8.45 -0.43 -3.03
N VAL A 200 9.62 -1.06 -3.24
CA VAL A 200 10.68 -0.51 -4.11
C VAL A 200 10.14 -0.31 -5.51
N VAL A 201 9.57 -1.35 -6.13
CA VAL A 201 8.99 -1.25 -7.49
C VAL A 201 7.99 -0.10 -7.59
N LEU A 202 7.07 0.01 -6.60
CA LEU A 202 6.06 1.07 -6.58
C LEU A 202 6.62 2.48 -6.33
N SER A 203 7.87 2.60 -5.86
CA SER A 203 8.53 3.87 -5.51
C SER A 203 9.38 4.45 -6.62
N LEU A 204 9.76 3.63 -7.59
CA LEU A 204 10.56 4.07 -8.74
C LEU A 204 9.75 5.00 -9.63
N THR A 205 10.42 5.99 -10.22
CA THR A 205 9.82 6.86 -11.24
C THR A 205 9.68 6.12 -12.56
N GLU A 206 8.84 6.63 -13.46
CA GLU A 206 8.69 6.07 -14.80
C GLU A 206 10.05 6.06 -15.52
N GLU A 207 10.83 7.16 -15.42
CA GLU A 207 12.17 7.27 -16.01
C GLU A 207 13.14 6.20 -15.45
N GLU A 208 13.11 5.96 -14.11
CA GLU A 208 13.92 4.91 -13.48
C GLU A 208 13.52 3.51 -13.95
N GLN A 209 12.22 3.25 -14.15
CA GLN A 209 11.71 1.95 -14.61
C GLN A 209 11.97 1.69 -16.11
N GLU A 210 12.07 2.72 -16.93
CA GLU A 210 12.38 2.60 -18.36
C GLU A 210 13.85 2.24 -18.64
N GLU A 211 14.73 2.36 -17.63
CA GLU A 211 16.12 1.92 -17.77
C GLU A 211 16.21 0.38 -17.81
N GLU A 212 16.71 -0.21 -18.89
CA GLU A 212 16.84 -1.67 -19.09
C GLU A 212 17.54 -2.38 -17.92
N ARG A 213 18.59 -1.75 -17.35
CA ARG A 213 19.33 -2.30 -16.22
C ARG A 213 18.49 -2.35 -14.95
N VAL A 214 17.64 -1.34 -14.75
CA VAL A 214 16.74 -1.25 -13.60
C VAL A 214 15.64 -2.30 -13.74
N ASP A 215 15.04 -2.47 -14.92
CA ASP A 215 14.02 -3.48 -15.16
C ASP A 215 14.56 -4.91 -14.93
N ILE A 216 15.76 -5.22 -15.42
CA ILE A 216 16.43 -6.51 -15.17
C ILE A 216 16.60 -6.71 -13.65
N SER A 217 17.09 -5.70 -12.93
CA SER A 217 17.35 -5.78 -11.50
C SER A 217 16.05 -5.91 -10.68
N ILE A 218 14.95 -5.28 -11.11
CA ILE A 218 13.62 -5.47 -10.52
C ILE A 218 13.18 -6.92 -10.65
N ASN A 219 13.30 -7.51 -11.84
CA ASN A 219 12.89 -8.88 -12.07
C ASN A 219 13.72 -9.87 -11.24
N GLU A 220 15.05 -9.69 -11.16
CA GLU A 220 15.93 -10.50 -10.31
C GLU A 220 15.54 -10.39 -8.83
N MET A 221 15.37 -9.18 -8.32
CA MET A 221 14.95 -8.93 -6.94
C MET A 221 13.61 -9.60 -6.64
N LEU A 222 12.62 -9.45 -7.51
CA LEU A 222 11.29 -10.02 -7.28
C LEU A 222 11.31 -11.55 -7.32
N GLU A 223 12.06 -12.15 -8.25
CA GLU A 223 12.21 -13.62 -8.31
C GLU A 223 12.90 -14.15 -7.04
N GLU A 224 13.98 -13.53 -6.59
CA GLU A 224 14.73 -14.01 -5.42
C GLU A 224 14.02 -13.76 -4.10
N TYR A 225 13.48 -12.55 -3.89
CA TYR A 225 12.99 -12.14 -2.57
C TYR A 225 11.47 -12.21 -2.39
N VAL A 226 10.70 -12.35 -3.47
CA VAL A 226 9.24 -12.38 -3.38
C VAL A 226 8.66 -13.70 -3.90
N TRP A 227 8.99 -14.10 -5.15
CA TRP A 227 8.29 -15.20 -5.79
C TRP A 227 8.87 -16.57 -5.41
N SER A 228 10.20 -16.73 -5.36
CA SER A 228 10.89 -18.00 -5.09
C SER A 228 11.02 -18.35 -3.60
N ARG A 229 10.65 -17.45 -2.68
CA ARG A 229 10.68 -17.75 -1.25
C ARG A 229 9.58 -18.74 -0.88
N ASP A 230 9.97 -19.93 -0.45
CA ASP A 230 9.11 -20.97 0.15
C ASP A 230 8.66 -20.62 1.58
#